data_7fcd6f452088020c7e9356472762d556
#
_entry.id   7fcd6f452088020c7e9356472762d556
#
_cell.length_a   1.000
_cell.length_b   1.000
_cell.length_c   1.000
_cell.angle_alpha   90.00
_cell.angle_beta   90.00
_cell.angle_gamma   90.00
#
_symmetry.space_group_name_H-M   'P 1'
#
loop_
_entity.id
_entity.type
_entity.pdbx_description
1 polymer ?
#
loop_
_entity_poly.entity_id
_entity_poly.type
_entity_poly.pdbx_seq_one_letter_code
_entity_poly.pdbx_strand_id
1 'polypeptide(L)'
;CGNPIQLSLFQGIPVDDLAFAGENAHKARGIQEQKRDAGVFSAVDVGLNVKDGCELYVPPSIRHEIGADALAMMYKSGFLEQKENCLVTDYGTNAEMALKIGDEIYTGSAAAGPAMEGQSIKCGMLAGPGAISDLEYDFKWVCKVLDDDIIPKDGDKVDFGLEIIEENGPMHGKAKGITGTGVIAAVAAAMDDHLWKKGKLKTSDGKLHLQDGVYIDSHDIAEALKAIGAMRAGHFTLLEHAGIKFSELDIMYMAGASGTYVDAVKARQVGLLPPSCNTIYQYGNTSLAMATDILKDPELLDELQDIANGIRANHIMFAGDKIFEQIYMQELAVCDEGMSMEMYNKNNAMVGIQELPKPKGTPTVHRMVQRDIPDLGERGMYILHDIGTELRGYMDGCIGCKKCEQECPEHALTVADGNEIVVKTKNCLGTACYRCQFSCPKKVYKYDNLKLTF
;
A
#
# COMPACT_ATOMS: atom_id res chain seq x y z
N CYS A 1 -5.82 1.85 -7.15
CA CYS A 1 -6.06 0.83 -8.15
C CYS A 1 -5.91 1.34 -9.56
N GLY A 2 -5.12 0.64 -10.40
CA GLY A 2 -4.86 1.03 -11.79
C GLY A 2 -5.91 0.53 -12.80
N ASN A 3 -6.85 -0.29 -12.37
CA ASN A 3 -7.77 -1.01 -13.27
C ASN A 3 -8.57 -0.11 -14.22
N PRO A 4 -9.26 0.96 -13.77
CA PRO A 4 -10.00 1.84 -14.67
C PRO A 4 -9.10 2.56 -15.67
N ILE A 5 -7.89 2.96 -15.27
CA ILE A 5 -6.91 3.59 -16.16
C ILE A 5 -6.42 2.60 -17.20
N GLN A 6 -6.08 1.37 -16.79
CA GLN A 6 -5.64 0.31 -17.70
C GLN A 6 -6.73 -0.04 -18.71
N LEU A 7 -7.97 -0.22 -18.25
CA LEU A 7 -9.13 -0.47 -19.13
C LEU A 7 -9.32 0.64 -20.16
N SER A 8 -9.17 1.88 -19.76
CA SER A 8 -9.32 3.02 -20.65
C SER A 8 -8.19 3.07 -21.70
N LEU A 9 -6.96 2.76 -21.29
CA LEU A 9 -5.82 2.65 -22.22
C LEU A 9 -6.06 1.54 -23.25
N PHE A 10 -6.59 0.39 -22.86
CA PHE A 10 -6.96 -0.69 -23.77
C PHE A 10 -8.06 -0.30 -24.75
N GLN A 11 -8.89 0.67 -24.38
CA GLN A 11 -9.93 1.25 -25.25
C GLN A 11 -9.42 2.41 -26.11
N GLY A 12 -8.13 2.75 -26.03
CA GLY A 12 -7.54 3.86 -26.79
C GLY A 12 -7.93 5.25 -26.27
N ILE A 13 -8.36 5.37 -25.01
CA ILE A 13 -8.65 6.65 -24.38
C ILE A 13 -7.33 7.28 -23.91
N PRO A 14 -6.99 8.54 -24.30
CA PRO A 14 -5.77 9.20 -23.87
C PRO A 14 -5.69 9.35 -22.34
N VAL A 15 -4.49 9.13 -21.79
CA VAL A 15 -4.26 9.22 -20.33
C VAL A 15 -4.54 10.63 -19.81
N ASP A 16 -4.25 11.66 -20.58
CA ASP A 16 -4.49 13.06 -20.22
C ASP A 16 -5.98 13.35 -19.99
N ASP A 17 -6.86 12.64 -20.70
CA ASP A 17 -8.31 12.72 -20.51
C ASP A 17 -8.78 11.95 -19.27
N LEU A 18 -7.96 11.04 -18.74
CA LEU A 18 -8.27 10.23 -17.55
C LEU A 18 -7.82 10.87 -16.24
N ALA A 19 -6.91 11.84 -16.31
CA ALA A 19 -6.20 12.39 -15.15
C ALA A 19 -7.02 13.32 -14.26
N PHE A 20 -8.37 13.38 -14.41
CA PHE A 20 -9.19 14.33 -13.68
C PHE A 20 -10.25 13.65 -12.81
N ALA A 21 -10.30 14.11 -11.57
CA ALA A 21 -11.24 13.63 -10.56
C ALA A 21 -12.71 13.87 -10.94
N GLY A 22 -13.47 12.80 -10.93
CA GLY A 22 -14.94 12.81 -10.89
C GLY A 22 -15.64 12.70 -12.25
N GLU A 23 -16.63 11.83 -12.32
CA GLU A 23 -17.47 11.57 -13.50
C GLU A 23 -18.11 12.85 -14.06
N ASN A 24 -18.54 13.73 -13.17
CA ASN A 24 -19.19 14.99 -13.57
C ASN A 24 -18.23 15.96 -14.27
N ALA A 25 -16.95 15.97 -13.91
CA ALA A 25 -15.95 16.81 -14.57
C ALA A 25 -15.61 16.29 -15.98
N HIS A 26 -15.53 14.97 -16.15
CA HIS A 26 -15.34 14.33 -17.44
C HIS A 26 -16.53 14.60 -18.38
N LYS A 27 -17.74 14.41 -17.88
CA LYS A 27 -18.98 14.66 -18.65
C LYS A 27 -19.11 16.12 -19.07
N ALA A 28 -18.76 17.06 -18.19
CA ALA A 28 -18.77 18.50 -18.50
C ALA A 28 -17.75 18.89 -19.59
N ARG A 29 -16.69 18.09 -19.79
CA ARG A 29 -15.66 18.26 -20.82
C ARG A 29 -15.93 17.46 -22.10
N GLY A 30 -17.03 16.68 -22.13
CA GLY A 30 -17.32 15.79 -23.25
C GLY A 30 -16.41 14.56 -23.34
N ILE A 31 -15.71 14.22 -22.25
CA ILE A 31 -14.86 13.03 -22.18
C ILE A 31 -15.77 11.81 -22.04
N GLN A 32 -15.52 10.77 -22.82
CA GLN A 32 -16.29 9.54 -22.79
C GLN A 32 -16.11 8.84 -21.43
N GLU A 33 -17.23 8.37 -20.84
CA GLU A 33 -17.15 7.56 -19.63
C GLU A 33 -16.31 6.30 -19.87
N GLN A 34 -15.46 5.99 -18.90
CA GLN A 34 -14.67 4.76 -18.89
C GLN A 34 -15.60 3.57 -18.79
N LYS A 35 -15.39 2.58 -19.63
CA LYS A 35 -16.03 1.28 -19.44
C LYS A 35 -15.48 0.63 -18.17
N ARG A 36 -16.38 0.10 -17.38
CA ARG A 36 -16.06 -0.57 -16.10
C ARG A 36 -16.44 -2.04 -16.11
N ASP A 37 -16.97 -2.49 -17.23
CA ASP A 37 -17.45 -3.85 -17.40
C ASP A 37 -16.29 -4.79 -17.67
N ALA A 38 -16.50 -6.06 -17.37
CA ALA A 38 -15.58 -7.11 -17.71
C ALA A 38 -15.31 -7.15 -19.22
N GLY A 39 -14.14 -7.60 -19.61
CA GLY A 39 -13.80 -7.71 -21.03
C GLY A 39 -12.72 -8.75 -21.30
N VAL A 40 -12.77 -9.29 -22.51
CA VAL A 40 -11.72 -10.15 -23.05
C VAL A 40 -11.14 -9.44 -24.26
N PHE A 41 -9.83 -9.27 -24.30
CA PHE A 41 -9.12 -8.55 -25.33
C PHE A 41 -8.04 -9.45 -25.94
N SER A 42 -7.71 -9.26 -27.23
CA SER A 42 -6.49 -9.80 -27.78
C SER A 42 -5.29 -9.13 -27.12
N ALA A 43 -4.43 -9.90 -26.48
CA ALA A 43 -3.29 -9.34 -25.76
C ALA A 43 -2.30 -8.61 -26.68
N VAL A 44 -2.17 -9.08 -27.93
CA VAL A 44 -1.32 -8.42 -28.95
C VAL A 44 -1.93 -7.09 -29.41
N ASP A 45 -3.27 -7.04 -29.58
CA ASP A 45 -3.95 -5.84 -30.06
C ASP A 45 -3.90 -4.68 -29.05
N VAL A 46 -3.79 -5.00 -27.76
CA VAL A 46 -3.58 -4.00 -26.71
C VAL A 46 -2.10 -3.68 -26.46
N GLY A 47 -1.22 -4.16 -27.32
CA GLY A 47 0.21 -3.80 -27.32
C GLY A 47 1.11 -4.64 -26.39
N LEU A 48 0.61 -5.77 -25.89
CA LEU A 48 1.45 -6.68 -25.10
C LEU A 48 2.35 -7.53 -26.00
N ASN A 49 3.62 -7.63 -25.64
CA ASN A 49 4.58 -8.47 -26.37
C ASN A 49 4.47 -9.93 -25.92
N VAL A 50 3.45 -10.60 -26.42
CA VAL A 50 3.15 -12.01 -26.12
C VAL A 50 2.89 -12.79 -27.40
N LYS A 51 2.74 -14.11 -27.29
CA LYS A 51 2.44 -14.96 -28.43
C LYS A 51 1.07 -14.63 -29.03
N ASP A 52 0.95 -14.71 -30.36
CA ASP A 52 -0.32 -14.58 -31.05
C ASP A 52 -1.37 -15.57 -30.51
N GLY A 53 -2.60 -15.08 -30.38
CA GLY A 53 -3.72 -15.86 -29.85
C GLY A 53 -3.81 -15.86 -28.31
N CYS A 54 -2.93 -15.11 -27.60
CA CYS A 54 -3.11 -14.88 -26.18
C CYS A 54 -4.27 -13.92 -25.93
N GLU A 55 -5.13 -14.28 -24.99
CA GLU A 55 -6.25 -13.46 -24.51
C GLU A 55 -5.92 -12.78 -23.20
N LEU A 56 -6.38 -11.57 -23.01
CA LEU A 56 -6.31 -10.80 -21.78
C LEU A 56 -7.71 -10.71 -21.17
N TYR A 57 -7.90 -11.37 -20.03
CA TYR A 57 -9.12 -11.31 -19.24
C TYR A 57 -9.04 -10.15 -18.24
N VAL A 58 -9.97 -9.22 -18.35
CA VAL A 58 -10.02 -8.04 -17.48
C VAL A 58 -11.31 -8.09 -16.67
N PRO A 59 -11.24 -8.28 -15.35
CA PRO A 59 -12.42 -8.29 -14.51
C PRO A 59 -13.03 -6.89 -14.39
N PRO A 60 -14.33 -6.77 -14.01
CA PRO A 60 -15.00 -5.49 -13.91
C PRO A 60 -14.46 -4.68 -12.75
N SER A 61 -14.57 -3.36 -12.84
CA SER A 61 -14.39 -2.46 -11.70
C SER A 61 -15.73 -1.97 -11.17
N ILE A 62 -15.79 -1.67 -9.86
CA ILE A 62 -17.00 -1.20 -9.21
C ILE A 62 -17.22 0.28 -9.53
N ARG A 63 -16.19 1.10 -9.31
CA ARG A 63 -16.17 2.53 -9.57
C ARG A 63 -14.80 2.96 -10.07
N HIS A 64 -14.64 4.25 -10.31
CA HIS A 64 -13.39 4.83 -10.82
C HIS A 64 -12.18 4.53 -9.92
N GLU A 65 -12.39 4.57 -8.61
CA GLU A 65 -11.36 4.37 -7.58
C GLU A 65 -11.38 2.95 -6.99
N ILE A 66 -12.45 2.19 -7.24
CA ILE A 66 -12.65 0.85 -6.71
C ILE A 66 -12.57 -0.15 -7.85
N GLY A 67 -11.43 -0.78 -7.97
CA GLY A 67 -11.11 -1.67 -9.07
C GLY A 67 -11.44 -3.14 -8.81
N ALA A 68 -10.85 -3.99 -9.63
CA ALA A 68 -10.99 -5.44 -9.54
C ALA A 68 -10.30 -6.03 -8.30
N ASP A 69 -9.32 -5.36 -7.72
CA ASP A 69 -8.70 -5.69 -6.44
C ASP A 69 -9.69 -5.63 -5.29
N ALA A 70 -10.48 -4.56 -5.22
CA ALA A 70 -11.56 -4.45 -4.25
C ALA A 70 -12.64 -5.53 -4.46
N LEU A 71 -12.98 -5.83 -5.70
CA LEU A 71 -13.90 -6.93 -5.99
C LEU A 71 -13.30 -8.27 -5.55
N ALA A 72 -12.01 -8.48 -5.80
CA ALA A 72 -11.29 -9.68 -5.39
C ALA A 72 -11.29 -9.87 -3.86
N MET A 73 -11.04 -8.80 -3.09
CA MET A 73 -11.06 -8.90 -1.63
C MET A 73 -12.43 -9.28 -1.10
N MET A 74 -13.52 -8.74 -1.67
CA MET A 74 -14.89 -9.08 -1.27
C MET A 74 -15.28 -10.51 -1.68
N TYR A 75 -14.97 -10.89 -2.90
CA TYR A 75 -15.29 -12.21 -3.46
C TYR A 75 -14.51 -13.34 -2.77
N LYS A 76 -13.18 -13.17 -2.60
CA LYS A 76 -12.32 -14.24 -2.09
C LYS A 76 -12.34 -14.40 -0.56
N SER A 77 -12.78 -13.40 0.18
CA SER A 77 -12.76 -13.44 1.65
C SER A 77 -14.02 -14.03 2.29
N GLY A 78 -15.06 -14.33 1.54
CA GLY A 78 -16.36 -14.70 2.08
C GLY A 78 -17.13 -13.51 2.69
N PHE A 79 -16.68 -12.29 2.42
CA PHE A 79 -17.32 -11.06 2.88
C PHE A 79 -18.74 -10.92 2.36
N LEU A 80 -19.00 -11.32 1.10
CA LEU A 80 -20.32 -11.19 0.48
C LEU A 80 -21.37 -12.07 1.17
N GLU A 81 -20.96 -13.25 1.67
CA GLU A 81 -21.82 -14.22 2.32
C GLU A 81 -21.99 -13.95 3.82
N GLN A 82 -21.17 -13.02 4.39
CA GLN A 82 -21.23 -12.73 5.83
C GLN A 82 -22.59 -12.11 6.20
N LYS A 83 -23.20 -12.61 7.26
CA LYS A 83 -24.50 -12.12 7.77
C LYS A 83 -24.38 -11.02 8.79
N GLU A 84 -23.27 -10.98 9.51
CA GLU A 84 -22.96 -9.96 10.51
C GLU A 84 -22.31 -8.74 9.84
N ASN A 85 -22.41 -7.59 10.49
CA ASN A 85 -21.72 -6.39 10.04
C ASN A 85 -20.21 -6.65 9.99
N CYS A 86 -19.61 -6.40 8.85
CA CYS A 86 -18.19 -6.67 8.64
C CYS A 86 -17.54 -5.65 7.72
N LEU A 87 -16.25 -5.48 7.91
CA LEU A 87 -15.41 -4.60 7.12
C LEU A 87 -14.32 -5.43 6.43
N VAL A 88 -14.00 -5.11 5.19
CA VAL A 88 -12.83 -5.65 4.49
C VAL A 88 -11.97 -4.52 3.98
N THR A 89 -10.65 -4.66 4.06
CA THR A 89 -9.68 -3.70 3.52
C THR A 89 -8.54 -4.43 2.81
N ASP A 90 -8.24 -4.00 1.59
CA ASP A 90 -7.00 -4.35 0.89
C ASP A 90 -5.92 -3.32 1.26
N TYR A 91 -4.82 -3.80 1.82
CA TYR A 91 -3.74 -2.95 2.33
C TYR A 91 -2.64 -2.77 1.29
N GLY A 92 -2.71 -1.67 0.54
CA GLY A 92 -1.73 -1.25 -0.45
C GLY A 92 -1.43 0.25 -0.36
N THR A 93 -0.80 0.80 -1.39
CA THR A 93 -0.58 2.25 -1.56
C THR A 93 -1.89 3.02 -1.51
N ASN A 94 -2.94 2.47 -2.11
CA ASN A 94 -4.32 2.80 -1.82
C ASN A 94 -4.91 1.69 -0.95
N ALA A 95 -5.76 2.08 -0.03
CA ALA A 95 -6.52 1.14 0.79
C ALA A 95 -7.96 1.13 0.32
N GLU A 96 -8.30 0.11 -0.47
CA GLU A 96 -9.68 -0.14 -0.89
C GLU A 96 -10.43 -0.78 0.29
N MET A 97 -11.64 -0.27 0.55
CA MET A 97 -12.43 -0.66 1.72
C MET A 97 -13.86 -0.96 1.32
N ALA A 98 -14.45 -1.97 1.97
CA ALA A 98 -15.87 -2.23 1.86
C ALA A 98 -16.47 -2.58 3.22
N LEU A 99 -17.59 -1.95 3.57
CA LEU A 99 -18.37 -2.19 4.78
C LEU A 99 -19.71 -2.82 4.37
N LYS A 100 -20.06 -3.95 4.97
CA LYS A 100 -21.32 -4.66 4.75
C LYS A 100 -22.21 -4.55 5.97
N ILE A 101 -23.46 -4.10 5.74
CA ILE A 101 -24.52 -3.99 6.71
C ILE A 101 -25.78 -4.65 6.16
N GLY A 102 -26.08 -5.85 6.63
CA GLY A 102 -27.12 -6.68 6.01
C GLY A 102 -26.81 -6.94 4.54
N ASP A 103 -27.67 -6.50 3.63
CA ASP A 103 -27.50 -6.64 2.18
C ASP A 103 -26.85 -5.41 1.52
N GLU A 104 -26.60 -4.35 2.27
CA GLU A 104 -26.00 -3.14 1.75
C GLU A 104 -24.46 -3.18 1.90
N ILE A 105 -23.77 -2.72 0.86
CA ILE A 105 -22.31 -2.61 0.82
C ILE A 105 -21.93 -1.17 0.52
N TYR A 106 -21.12 -0.59 1.39
CA TYR A 106 -20.53 0.75 1.26
C TYR A 106 -19.06 0.59 0.88
N THR A 107 -18.59 1.30 -0.13
CA THR A 107 -17.21 1.22 -0.58
C THR A 107 -16.52 2.57 -0.60
N GLY A 108 -15.21 2.58 -0.40
CA GLY A 108 -14.36 3.76 -0.51
C GLY A 108 -12.90 3.36 -0.70
N SER A 109 -12.08 4.31 -1.13
CA SER A 109 -10.65 4.14 -1.27
C SER A 109 -9.90 5.29 -0.61
N ALA A 110 -8.98 4.98 0.30
CA ALA A 110 -8.12 5.95 0.95
C ALA A 110 -6.72 5.93 0.32
N ALA A 111 -6.21 7.09 -0.05
CA ALA A 111 -4.82 7.25 -0.49
C ALA A 111 -3.91 7.19 0.74
N ALA A 112 -3.49 5.99 1.14
CA ALA A 112 -2.66 5.77 2.31
C ALA A 112 -1.19 6.14 2.06
N GLY A 113 -0.74 6.07 0.81
CA GLY A 113 0.64 6.29 0.44
C GLY A 113 1.52 5.04 0.59
N PRO A 114 2.74 5.07 0.08
CA PRO A 114 3.58 3.88 -0.07
C PRO A 114 4.35 3.49 1.21
N ALA A 115 4.12 4.14 2.36
CA ALA A 115 4.81 3.82 3.62
C ALA A 115 4.56 2.38 4.08
N MET A 116 3.36 1.84 3.81
CA MET A 116 3.00 0.45 4.10
C MET A 116 3.77 -0.57 3.23
N GLU A 117 4.39 -0.12 2.16
CA GLU A 117 5.27 -0.92 1.29
C GLU A 117 6.76 -0.70 1.62
N GLY A 118 7.06 0.03 2.70
CA GLY A 118 8.42 0.38 3.10
C GLY A 118 9.04 1.53 2.30
N GLN A 119 8.28 2.15 1.40
CA GLN A 119 8.73 3.34 0.67
C GLN A 119 8.55 4.59 1.53
N SER A 120 9.31 5.62 1.27
CA SER A 120 9.39 6.84 2.11
C SER A 120 9.94 6.61 3.53
N ILE A 121 10.42 5.41 3.82
CA ILE A 121 11.08 5.02 5.07
C ILE A 121 12.59 4.91 4.80
N LYS A 122 13.43 5.53 5.60
CA LYS A 122 14.88 5.61 5.34
C LYS A 122 15.58 4.28 5.18
N CYS A 123 15.29 3.34 6.08
CA CYS A 123 15.79 1.98 6.00
C CYS A 123 14.74 1.03 5.39
N GLY A 124 13.72 1.55 4.72
CA GLY A 124 12.64 0.76 4.13
C GLY A 124 13.11 -0.09 2.96
N MET A 125 12.61 -1.30 2.86
CA MET A 125 12.85 -2.21 1.75
C MET A 125 11.66 -3.14 1.50
N LEU A 126 11.57 -3.67 0.31
CA LEU A 126 10.60 -4.72 0.00
C LEU A 126 10.93 -6.00 0.79
N ALA A 127 9.93 -6.87 0.96
CA ALA A 127 10.13 -8.17 1.57
C ALA A 127 11.17 -8.97 0.76
N GLY A 128 12.30 -9.23 1.39
CA GLY A 128 13.45 -9.92 0.81
C GLY A 128 14.40 -10.40 1.90
N PRO A 129 15.42 -11.20 1.57
CA PRO A 129 16.41 -11.65 2.53
C PRO A 129 17.12 -10.50 3.23
N GLY A 130 17.10 -10.53 4.56
CA GLY A 130 17.64 -9.48 5.40
C GLY A 130 16.66 -8.35 5.74
N ALA A 131 15.41 -8.41 5.30
CA ALA A 131 14.40 -7.45 5.74
C ALA A 131 13.90 -7.78 7.15
N ILE A 132 13.87 -6.80 8.04
CA ILE A 132 13.19 -6.90 9.33
C ILE A 132 11.68 -6.77 9.05
N SER A 133 10.92 -7.85 9.30
CA SER A 133 9.51 -7.93 8.94
C SER A 133 8.56 -7.76 10.13
N ASP A 134 9.07 -7.96 11.35
CA ASP A 134 8.31 -7.83 12.59
C ASP A 134 9.24 -7.63 13.79
N LEU A 135 8.68 -7.22 14.93
CA LEU A 135 9.30 -7.13 16.25
C LEU A 135 8.44 -7.87 17.26
N GLU A 136 8.91 -8.92 17.86
CA GLU A 136 8.20 -9.66 18.89
C GLU A 136 8.75 -9.36 20.29
N TYR A 137 7.87 -9.18 21.28
CA TYR A 137 8.29 -8.90 22.65
C TYR A 137 8.55 -10.19 23.43
N ASP A 138 9.80 -10.36 23.85
CA ASP A 138 10.25 -11.43 24.78
C ASP A 138 11.23 -10.81 25.80
N PHE A 139 10.69 -10.13 26.83
CA PHE A 139 11.40 -9.25 27.77
C PHE A 139 12.12 -8.08 27.10
N LYS A 140 12.46 -8.17 25.84
CA LYS A 140 12.99 -7.17 24.91
C LYS A 140 12.37 -7.39 23.54
N TRP A 141 12.54 -6.46 22.62
CA TRP A 141 12.05 -6.60 21.25
C TRP A 141 12.99 -7.45 20.42
N VAL A 142 12.54 -8.58 19.93
CA VAL A 142 13.27 -9.48 19.03
C VAL A 142 13.00 -9.08 17.60
N CYS A 143 14.02 -8.68 16.85
CA CYS A 143 13.90 -8.42 15.42
C CYS A 143 13.60 -9.71 14.66
N LYS A 144 12.55 -9.74 13.84
CA LYS A 144 12.26 -10.87 12.94
C LYS A 144 12.80 -10.55 11.56
N VAL A 145 13.88 -11.20 11.18
CA VAL A 145 14.60 -10.99 9.92
C VAL A 145 14.26 -12.09 8.94
N LEU A 146 13.91 -11.73 7.71
CA LEU A 146 13.62 -12.71 6.66
C LEU A 146 14.92 -13.40 6.20
N ASP A 147 14.89 -14.74 6.18
CA ASP A 147 15.97 -15.56 5.62
C ASP A 147 15.89 -15.63 4.07
N ASP A 148 16.71 -16.47 3.46
CA ASP A 148 16.75 -16.63 2.00
C ASP A 148 15.47 -17.25 1.42
N ASP A 149 14.68 -17.92 2.24
CA ASP A 149 13.35 -18.48 1.88
C ASP A 149 12.19 -17.54 2.23
N ILE A 150 12.49 -16.28 2.63
CA ILE A 150 11.51 -15.29 3.09
C ILE A 150 10.72 -15.79 4.31
N ILE A 151 11.37 -16.52 5.19
CA ILE A 151 10.83 -16.98 6.46
C ILE A 151 11.38 -16.10 7.59
N PRO A 152 10.54 -15.52 8.46
CA PRO A 152 11.03 -14.75 9.59
C PRO A 152 11.81 -15.63 10.57
N LYS A 153 13.01 -15.21 10.93
CA LYS A 153 13.87 -15.84 11.94
C LYS A 153 14.25 -14.82 12.99
N ASP A 154 14.58 -15.29 14.17
CA ASP A 154 15.00 -14.44 15.28
C ASP A 154 16.33 -13.77 14.96
N GLY A 155 16.33 -12.47 15.08
CA GLY A 155 17.53 -11.62 15.04
C GLY A 155 17.94 -11.20 16.44
N ASP A 156 18.57 -10.03 16.53
CA ASP A 156 19.03 -9.47 17.78
C ASP A 156 17.87 -8.97 18.65
N LYS A 157 18.09 -8.91 19.97
CA LYS A 157 17.16 -8.33 20.92
C LYS A 157 17.50 -6.87 21.17
N VAL A 158 16.48 -6.01 21.16
CA VAL A 158 16.60 -4.57 21.32
C VAL A 158 15.80 -4.12 22.52
N ASP A 159 16.41 -3.31 23.37
CA ASP A 159 15.74 -2.57 24.44
C ASP A 159 15.74 -1.08 24.06
N PHE A 160 14.61 -0.58 23.63
CA PHE A 160 14.49 0.81 23.18
C PHE A 160 14.58 1.82 24.34
N GLY A 161 14.16 1.42 25.55
CA GLY A 161 14.19 2.28 26.73
C GLY A 161 15.61 2.49 27.25
N LEU A 162 16.44 1.46 27.18
CA LEU A 162 17.86 1.50 27.55
C LEU A 162 18.80 1.78 26.37
N GLU A 163 18.28 1.80 25.16
CA GLU A 163 19.03 1.97 23.90
C GLU A 163 20.16 0.92 23.75
N ILE A 164 19.85 -0.33 24.08
CA ILE A 164 20.80 -1.46 24.04
C ILE A 164 20.37 -2.47 22.99
N ILE A 165 21.35 -2.95 22.19
CA ILE A 165 21.16 -4.08 21.27
C ILE A 165 22.01 -5.25 21.78
N GLU A 166 21.38 -6.42 21.95
CA GLU A 166 22.07 -7.67 22.27
C GLU A 166 22.39 -8.40 20.96
N GLU A 167 23.62 -8.25 20.50
CA GLU A 167 24.15 -8.75 19.21
C GLU A 167 24.42 -10.25 19.27
N ASN A 168 23.43 -11.09 19.49
CA ASN A 168 23.59 -12.54 19.67
C ASN A 168 22.49 -13.36 18.98
N GLY A 169 21.62 -12.73 18.21
CA GLY A 169 20.53 -13.43 17.51
C GLY A 169 21.03 -14.30 16.36
N PRO A 170 20.30 -15.36 15.98
CA PRO A 170 20.67 -16.23 14.84
C PRO A 170 20.84 -15.48 13.51
N MET A 171 20.15 -14.35 13.34
CA MET A 171 20.23 -13.50 12.13
C MET A 171 21.09 -12.25 12.37
N HIS A 172 21.96 -12.24 13.39
CA HIS A 172 22.91 -11.13 13.57
C HIS A 172 23.82 -10.94 12.33
N GLY A 173 24.03 -9.70 11.92
CA GLY A 173 24.79 -9.34 10.72
C GLY A 173 24.06 -9.57 9.39
N LYS A 174 22.75 -9.89 9.41
CA LYS A 174 21.96 -10.19 8.21
C LYS A 174 20.93 -9.11 7.85
N ALA A 175 20.57 -8.23 8.78
CA ALA A 175 19.57 -7.21 8.48
C ALA A 175 20.13 -6.15 7.52
N LYS A 176 19.29 -5.77 6.54
CA LYS A 176 19.62 -4.79 5.49
C LYS A 176 18.66 -3.61 5.48
N GLY A 177 17.47 -3.80 6.06
CA GLY A 177 16.41 -2.81 6.10
C GLY A 177 15.17 -3.36 6.77
N ILE A 178 14.05 -2.67 6.62
CA ILE A 178 12.78 -2.99 7.27
C ILE A 178 11.63 -2.94 6.26
N THR A 179 10.71 -3.91 6.33
CA THR A 179 9.49 -3.91 5.52
C THR A 179 8.44 -2.97 6.09
N GLY A 180 7.41 -2.64 5.31
CA GLY A 180 6.26 -1.89 5.82
C GLY A 180 5.57 -2.56 7.02
N THR A 181 5.50 -3.90 7.04
CA THR A 181 4.96 -4.65 8.20
C THR A 181 5.87 -4.51 9.43
N GLY A 182 7.18 -4.52 9.24
CA GLY A 182 8.16 -4.23 10.28
C GLY A 182 8.05 -2.80 10.82
N VAL A 183 7.75 -1.83 9.95
CA VAL A 183 7.49 -0.44 10.38
C VAL A 183 6.26 -0.37 11.28
N ILE A 184 5.15 -1.07 10.97
CA ILE A 184 3.97 -1.16 11.84
C ILE A 184 4.34 -1.75 13.20
N ALA A 185 5.17 -2.80 13.22
CA ALA A 185 5.65 -3.39 14.46
C ALA A 185 6.51 -2.41 15.26
N ALA A 186 7.38 -1.64 14.61
CA ALA A 186 8.20 -0.61 15.26
C ALA A 186 7.36 0.53 15.83
N VAL A 187 6.31 0.97 15.13
CA VAL A 187 5.35 1.96 15.64
C VAL A 187 4.64 1.42 16.88
N ALA A 188 4.17 0.17 16.85
CA ALA A 188 3.52 -0.48 17.99
C ALA A 188 4.47 -0.55 19.18
N ALA A 189 5.71 -0.98 18.98
CA ALA A 189 6.74 -1.04 20.01
C ALA A 189 7.04 0.33 20.62
N ALA A 190 7.15 1.39 19.79
CA ALA A 190 7.37 2.75 20.27
C ALA A 190 6.19 3.28 21.13
N MET A 191 4.96 2.84 20.82
CA MET A 191 3.77 3.17 21.62
C MET A 191 3.77 2.41 22.95
N ASP A 192 4.08 1.11 22.95
CA ASP A 192 4.14 0.26 24.15
C ASP A 192 5.20 0.75 25.14
N ASP A 193 6.38 1.10 24.66
CA ASP A 193 7.46 1.63 25.48
C ASP A 193 7.27 3.12 25.80
N HIS A 194 6.14 3.72 25.39
CA HIS A 194 5.82 5.15 25.62
C HIS A 194 6.85 6.13 25.05
N LEU A 195 7.56 5.74 24.00
CA LEU A 195 8.62 6.54 23.38
C LEU A 195 8.09 7.55 22.36
N TRP A 196 6.91 7.31 21.76
CA TRP A 196 6.30 8.28 20.83
C TRP A 196 5.47 9.32 21.59
N LYS A 197 5.88 10.57 21.55
CA LYS A 197 5.17 11.68 22.21
C LYS A 197 5.28 12.96 21.41
N LYS A 198 4.15 13.60 21.13
CA LYS A 198 4.08 14.90 20.45
C LYS A 198 4.87 14.92 19.14
N GLY A 199 4.65 13.93 18.28
CA GLY A 199 5.28 13.83 16.97
C GLY A 199 6.78 13.52 16.99
N LYS A 200 7.34 13.04 18.13
CA LYS A 200 8.78 12.78 18.28
C LYS A 200 9.06 11.53 19.09
N LEU A 201 10.12 10.83 18.71
CA LEU A 201 10.72 9.78 19.52
C LEU A 201 11.49 10.36 20.69
N LYS A 202 11.36 9.74 21.86
CA LYS A 202 12.01 10.10 23.13
C LYS A 202 13.21 9.21 23.44
N THR A 203 14.03 8.98 22.44
CA THR A 203 15.35 8.35 22.55
C THR A 203 16.43 9.42 22.48
N SER A 204 17.67 9.09 22.80
CA SER A 204 18.79 10.05 22.91
C SER A 204 19.06 10.80 21.59
N ASP A 205 18.92 10.14 20.46
CA ASP A 205 19.16 10.70 19.12
C ASP A 205 17.90 10.79 18.24
N GLY A 206 16.72 10.48 18.80
CA GLY A 206 15.43 10.52 18.08
C GLY A 206 15.22 9.35 17.13
N LYS A 207 15.88 8.20 17.37
CA LYS A 207 15.77 6.99 16.56
C LYS A 207 15.45 5.77 17.41
N LEU A 208 14.75 4.81 16.83
CA LEU A 208 14.68 3.44 17.32
C LEU A 208 15.74 2.64 16.58
N HIS A 209 16.82 2.33 17.25
CA HIS A 209 17.87 1.49 16.69
C HIS A 209 17.47 0.01 16.73
N LEU A 210 17.50 -0.61 15.58
CA LEU A 210 17.33 -2.04 15.36
C LEU A 210 18.71 -2.68 15.13
N GLN A 211 18.75 -3.96 14.80
CA GLN A 211 20.01 -4.63 14.54
C GLN A 211 20.69 -4.15 13.23
N ASP A 212 22.01 -4.38 13.13
CA ASP A 212 22.87 -4.16 11.95
C ASP A 212 22.80 -2.74 11.37
N GLY A 213 22.55 -1.72 12.22
CA GLY A 213 22.49 -0.33 11.80
C GLY A 213 21.15 0.09 11.15
N VAL A 214 20.17 -0.80 11.06
CA VAL A 214 18.81 -0.43 10.68
C VAL A 214 18.18 0.40 11.79
N TYR A 215 17.46 1.45 11.45
CA TYR A 215 16.76 2.29 12.41
C TYR A 215 15.46 2.86 11.83
N ILE A 216 14.60 3.33 12.70
CA ILE A 216 13.40 4.11 12.40
C ILE A 216 13.53 5.44 13.13
N ASP A 217 13.33 6.56 12.47
CA ASP A 217 13.32 7.87 13.11
C ASP A 217 11.92 8.47 13.23
N SER A 218 11.85 9.67 13.80
CA SER A 218 10.56 10.35 14.00
C SER A 218 9.84 10.68 12.69
N HIS A 219 10.57 10.92 11.60
CA HIS A 219 9.97 11.17 10.30
C HIS A 219 9.34 9.87 9.75
N ASP A 220 10.04 8.75 9.84
CA ASP A 220 9.55 7.46 9.37
C ASP A 220 8.27 7.05 10.10
N ILE A 221 8.22 7.27 11.44
CA ILE A 221 6.99 7.02 12.22
C ILE A 221 5.87 7.96 11.79
N ALA A 222 6.15 9.23 11.55
CA ALA A 222 5.14 10.17 11.09
C ALA A 222 4.55 9.77 9.74
N GLU A 223 5.37 9.33 8.77
CA GLU A 223 4.90 8.83 7.48
C GLU A 223 4.01 7.58 7.63
N ALA A 224 4.40 6.64 8.50
CA ALA A 224 3.58 5.46 8.79
C ALA A 224 2.23 5.86 9.45
N LEU A 225 2.25 6.79 10.40
CA LEU A 225 1.04 7.26 11.09
C LEU A 225 0.10 8.04 10.18
N LYS A 226 0.61 8.77 9.18
CA LYS A 226 -0.22 9.41 8.14
C LYS A 226 -0.98 8.37 7.32
N ALA A 227 -0.29 7.30 6.91
CA ALA A 227 -0.92 6.18 6.18
C ALA A 227 -1.99 5.49 7.04
N ILE A 228 -1.67 5.18 8.29
CA ILE A 228 -2.61 4.60 9.26
C ILE A 228 -3.81 5.53 9.47
N GLY A 229 -3.55 6.83 9.61
CA GLY A 229 -4.59 7.85 9.79
C GLY A 229 -5.55 7.95 8.61
N ALA A 230 -5.04 7.84 7.38
CA ALA A 230 -5.87 7.83 6.18
C ALA A 230 -6.80 6.60 6.14
N MET A 231 -6.27 5.42 6.48
CA MET A 231 -7.07 4.20 6.54
C MET A 231 -8.12 4.26 7.64
N ARG A 232 -7.76 4.75 8.84
CA ARG A 232 -8.68 4.92 9.96
C ARG A 232 -9.79 5.94 9.62
N ALA A 233 -9.44 7.05 8.97
CA ALA A 233 -10.42 8.02 8.50
C ALA A 233 -11.39 7.39 7.49
N GLY A 234 -10.90 6.54 6.59
CA GLY A 234 -11.75 5.79 5.65
C GLY A 234 -12.73 4.86 6.35
N HIS A 235 -12.26 4.03 7.29
CA HIS A 235 -13.13 3.14 8.08
C HIS A 235 -14.20 3.94 8.82
N PHE A 236 -13.80 5.03 9.44
CA PHE A 236 -14.72 5.92 10.16
C PHE A 236 -15.80 6.49 9.24
N THR A 237 -15.38 6.99 8.08
CA THR A 237 -16.27 7.59 7.09
C THR A 237 -17.31 6.58 6.60
N LEU A 238 -16.91 5.34 6.33
CA LEU A 238 -17.84 4.28 5.93
C LEU A 238 -18.90 4.02 7.03
N LEU A 239 -18.48 3.93 8.30
CA LEU A 239 -19.39 3.73 9.43
C LEU A 239 -20.40 4.87 9.58
N GLU A 240 -19.93 6.12 9.48
CA GLU A 240 -20.80 7.30 9.58
C GLU A 240 -21.83 7.36 8.44
N HIS A 241 -21.40 7.08 7.19
CA HIS A 241 -22.33 7.03 6.06
C HIS A 241 -23.31 5.87 6.14
N ALA A 242 -22.90 4.74 6.70
CA ALA A 242 -23.79 3.60 6.95
C ALA A 242 -24.69 3.80 8.18
N GLY A 243 -24.45 4.83 8.99
CA GLY A 243 -25.24 5.13 10.19
C GLY A 243 -25.09 4.13 11.33
N ILE A 244 -23.97 3.39 11.39
CA ILE A 244 -23.70 2.43 12.46
C ILE A 244 -22.56 2.88 13.38
N LYS A 245 -22.53 2.35 14.59
CA LYS A 245 -21.47 2.62 15.57
C LYS A 245 -20.37 1.57 15.50
N PHE A 246 -19.18 1.95 15.94
CA PHE A 246 -18.08 0.99 16.13
C PHE A 246 -18.50 -0.25 16.93
N SER A 247 -19.36 -0.10 17.95
CA SER A 247 -19.83 -1.21 18.76
C SER A 247 -20.69 -2.24 18.02
N GLU A 248 -21.13 -1.92 16.81
CA GLU A 248 -21.91 -2.80 15.95
C GLU A 248 -21.05 -3.49 14.88
N LEU A 249 -19.74 -3.23 14.88
CA LEU A 249 -18.76 -3.82 13.98
C LEU A 249 -17.77 -4.65 14.78
N ASP A 250 -17.77 -5.98 14.59
CA ASP A 250 -16.86 -6.91 15.29
C ASP A 250 -15.92 -7.66 14.34
N ILE A 251 -16.30 -7.81 13.07
CA ILE A 251 -15.57 -8.64 12.09
C ILE A 251 -14.79 -7.76 11.12
N MET A 252 -13.51 -8.11 10.96
CA MET A 252 -12.61 -7.48 10.01
C MET A 252 -11.91 -8.50 9.14
N TYR A 253 -11.91 -8.26 7.84
CA TYR A 253 -11.14 -9.03 6.86
C TYR A 253 -9.96 -8.18 6.37
N MET A 254 -8.75 -8.73 6.44
CA MET A 254 -7.52 -8.12 5.95
C MET A 254 -7.10 -8.82 4.67
N ALA A 255 -7.04 -8.07 3.58
CA ALA A 255 -6.61 -8.54 2.27
C ALA A 255 -5.35 -7.81 1.80
N GLY A 256 -4.82 -8.23 0.65
CA GLY A 256 -3.60 -7.71 0.07
C GLY A 256 -2.32 -8.35 0.64
N ALA A 257 -1.22 -8.17 -0.08
CA ALA A 257 0.06 -8.76 0.32
C ALA A 257 0.52 -8.26 1.70
N SER A 258 0.41 -6.96 1.98
CA SER A 258 0.74 -6.40 3.30
C SER A 258 -0.19 -6.92 4.39
N GLY A 259 -1.48 -7.12 4.09
CA GLY A 259 -2.46 -7.66 5.03
C GLY A 259 -2.18 -9.09 5.47
N THR A 260 -1.46 -9.88 4.65
CA THR A 260 -1.06 -11.26 4.97
C THR A 260 -0.03 -11.32 6.10
N TYR A 261 0.95 -10.43 6.06
CA TYR A 261 2.17 -10.53 6.86
C TYR A 261 2.20 -9.59 8.05
N VAL A 262 1.37 -8.56 8.10
CA VAL A 262 1.29 -7.66 9.25
C VAL A 262 0.69 -8.37 10.46
N ASP A 263 1.24 -8.14 11.63
CA ASP A 263 0.64 -8.62 12.88
C ASP A 263 -0.68 -7.88 13.14
N ALA A 264 -1.81 -8.62 13.12
CA ALA A 264 -3.15 -8.04 13.25
C ALA A 264 -3.41 -7.42 14.63
N VAL A 265 -2.75 -7.92 15.69
CA VAL A 265 -2.86 -7.36 17.04
C VAL A 265 -2.17 -6.00 17.07
N LYS A 266 -0.95 -5.90 16.57
CA LYS A 266 -0.21 -4.64 16.45
C LYS A 266 -0.92 -3.66 15.51
N ALA A 267 -1.43 -4.15 14.37
CA ALA A 267 -2.20 -3.34 13.43
C ALA A 267 -3.43 -2.70 14.10
N ARG A 268 -4.18 -3.47 14.92
CA ARG A 268 -5.30 -2.92 15.70
C ARG A 268 -4.82 -1.93 16.77
N GLN A 269 -3.73 -2.21 17.42
CA GLN A 269 -3.14 -1.36 18.47
C GLN A 269 -2.76 0.02 17.92
N VAL A 270 -2.10 0.08 16.77
CA VAL A 270 -1.70 1.35 16.15
C VAL A 270 -2.86 2.07 15.46
N GLY A 271 -4.03 1.41 15.34
CA GLY A 271 -5.24 1.98 14.76
C GLY A 271 -5.39 1.76 13.25
N LEU A 272 -4.61 0.87 12.68
CA LEU A 272 -4.77 0.42 11.29
C LEU A 272 -6.07 -0.37 11.09
N LEU A 273 -6.53 -1.05 12.13
CA LEU A 273 -7.83 -1.75 12.17
C LEU A 273 -8.78 -1.04 13.13
N PRO A 274 -10.11 -1.13 12.89
CA PRO A 274 -11.09 -0.60 13.81
C PRO A 274 -10.93 -1.21 15.20
N PRO A 275 -10.92 -0.39 16.27
CA PRO A 275 -10.64 -0.87 17.62
C PRO A 275 -11.71 -1.81 18.19
N SER A 276 -12.92 -1.80 17.61
CA SER A 276 -14.03 -2.68 18.00
C SER A 276 -13.92 -4.09 17.44
N CYS A 277 -13.17 -4.31 16.36
CA CYS A 277 -13.07 -5.63 15.73
C CYS A 277 -12.28 -6.60 16.62
N ASN A 278 -12.97 -7.61 17.13
CA ASN A 278 -12.39 -8.67 17.95
C ASN A 278 -12.20 -9.97 17.18
N THR A 279 -12.81 -10.08 16.00
CA THR A 279 -12.65 -11.22 15.08
C THR A 279 -12.00 -10.73 13.82
N ILE A 280 -10.77 -11.19 13.52
CA ILE A 280 -9.97 -10.73 12.39
C ILE A 280 -9.62 -11.93 11.51
N TYR A 281 -9.95 -11.85 10.23
CA TYR A 281 -9.58 -12.84 9.22
C TYR A 281 -8.50 -12.25 8.32
N GLN A 282 -7.33 -12.90 8.24
CA GLN A 282 -6.24 -12.51 7.35
C GLN A 282 -6.26 -13.38 6.10
N TYR A 283 -6.60 -12.75 4.98
CA TYR A 283 -6.48 -13.33 3.65
C TYR A 283 -5.21 -12.82 2.98
N GLY A 284 -4.68 -13.58 2.04
CA GLY A 284 -3.51 -13.21 1.29
C GLY A 284 -3.83 -12.27 0.12
N ASN A 285 -3.03 -12.38 -0.92
CA ASN A 285 -3.21 -11.65 -2.17
C ASN A 285 -4.46 -12.14 -2.89
N THR A 286 -5.61 -11.57 -2.54
CA THR A 286 -6.93 -11.93 -3.10
C THR A 286 -7.01 -11.63 -4.59
N SER A 287 -6.31 -10.61 -5.07
CA SER A 287 -6.24 -10.28 -6.49
C SER A 287 -5.56 -11.38 -7.30
N LEU A 288 -4.44 -11.93 -6.81
CA LEU A 288 -3.77 -13.08 -7.43
C LEU A 288 -4.67 -14.33 -7.41
N ALA A 289 -5.34 -14.57 -6.28
CA ALA A 289 -6.25 -15.69 -6.14
C ALA A 289 -7.41 -15.60 -7.13
N MET A 290 -8.07 -14.45 -7.24
CA MET A 290 -9.18 -14.25 -8.21
C MET A 290 -8.70 -14.35 -9.66
N ALA A 291 -7.55 -13.75 -9.99
CA ALA A 291 -6.97 -13.87 -11.33
C ALA A 291 -6.69 -15.35 -11.69
N THR A 292 -6.22 -16.14 -10.73
CA THR A 292 -6.01 -17.58 -10.92
C THR A 292 -7.32 -18.32 -11.17
N ASP A 293 -8.40 -17.96 -10.47
CA ASP A 293 -9.72 -18.58 -10.65
C ASP A 293 -10.31 -18.22 -12.03
N ILE A 294 -10.21 -16.96 -12.47
CA ILE A 294 -10.63 -16.53 -13.81
C ILE A 294 -9.88 -17.29 -14.91
N LEU A 295 -8.57 -17.53 -14.74
CA LEU A 295 -7.80 -18.31 -15.72
C LEU A 295 -8.21 -19.78 -15.77
N LYS A 296 -8.72 -20.34 -14.67
CA LYS A 296 -9.25 -21.71 -14.61
C LYS A 296 -10.67 -21.81 -15.14
N ASP A 297 -11.46 -20.79 -14.90
CA ASP A 297 -12.86 -20.68 -15.28
C ASP A 297 -13.19 -19.26 -15.77
N PRO A 298 -13.04 -18.98 -17.08
CA PRO A 298 -13.33 -17.67 -17.63
C PRO A 298 -14.79 -17.20 -17.49
N GLU A 299 -15.75 -18.12 -17.31
CA GLU A 299 -17.17 -17.78 -17.10
C GLU A 299 -17.38 -17.02 -15.78
N LEU A 300 -16.44 -17.11 -14.85
CA LEU A 300 -16.44 -16.32 -13.61
C LEU A 300 -16.52 -14.80 -13.87
N LEU A 301 -16.08 -14.32 -15.04
CA LEU A 301 -16.18 -12.88 -15.37
C LEU A 301 -17.64 -12.38 -15.36
N ASP A 302 -18.60 -13.21 -15.79
CA ASP A 302 -20.02 -12.83 -15.83
C ASP A 302 -20.58 -12.71 -14.39
N GLU A 303 -20.23 -13.65 -13.51
CA GLU A 303 -20.60 -13.59 -12.09
C GLU A 303 -20.01 -12.36 -11.42
N LEU A 304 -18.73 -12.08 -11.64
CA LEU A 304 -18.06 -10.90 -11.10
C LEU A 304 -18.68 -9.59 -11.62
N GLN A 305 -19.14 -9.59 -12.88
CA GLN A 305 -19.85 -8.46 -13.45
C GLN A 305 -21.18 -8.19 -12.74
N ASP A 306 -21.94 -9.22 -12.44
CA ASP A 306 -23.22 -9.09 -11.73
C ASP A 306 -23.01 -8.59 -10.29
N ILE A 307 -22.01 -9.12 -9.60
CA ILE A 307 -21.60 -8.65 -8.25
C ILE A 307 -21.22 -7.18 -8.31
N ALA A 308 -20.34 -6.78 -9.25
CA ALA A 308 -19.90 -5.39 -9.39
C ALA A 308 -21.08 -4.43 -9.63
N ASN A 309 -22.04 -4.83 -10.47
CA ASN A 309 -23.26 -4.05 -10.74
C ASN A 309 -24.10 -3.87 -9.48
N GLY A 310 -24.20 -4.90 -8.64
CA GLY A 310 -24.96 -4.84 -7.37
C GLY A 310 -24.33 -3.88 -6.35
N ILE A 311 -23.01 -3.73 -6.35
CA ILE A 311 -22.27 -2.92 -5.34
C ILE A 311 -22.20 -1.43 -5.72
N ARG A 312 -22.40 -1.07 -6.98
CA ARG A 312 -22.16 0.30 -7.50
C ARG A 312 -22.96 1.42 -6.81
N ALA A 313 -23.99 1.10 -6.02
CA ALA A 313 -24.92 2.09 -5.47
C ALA A 313 -24.35 2.95 -4.32
N ASN A 314 -23.58 2.36 -3.39
CA ASN A 314 -23.14 2.98 -2.13
C ASN A 314 -21.63 3.26 -2.10
N HIS A 315 -21.10 3.76 -3.21
CA HIS A 315 -19.70 4.20 -3.25
C HIS A 315 -19.55 5.61 -2.68
N ILE A 316 -18.59 5.80 -1.79
CA ILE A 316 -18.26 7.07 -1.15
C ILE A 316 -16.89 7.51 -1.65
N MET A 317 -16.87 8.64 -2.37
CA MET A 317 -15.63 9.26 -2.79
C MET A 317 -15.03 10.03 -1.61
N PHE A 318 -13.98 9.52 -1.00
CA PHE A 318 -13.34 10.15 0.16
C PHE A 318 -12.71 11.52 -0.19
N ALA A 319 -12.24 11.68 -1.42
CA ALA A 319 -11.78 12.97 -1.91
C ALA A 319 -12.96 13.96 -1.99
N GLY A 320 -12.98 14.92 -1.10
CA GLY A 320 -14.05 15.91 -0.96
C GLY A 320 -15.22 15.50 -0.06
N ASP A 321 -15.15 14.34 0.58
CA ASP A 321 -16.08 13.98 1.66
C ASP A 321 -15.70 14.72 2.95
N LYS A 322 -16.68 15.47 3.50
CA LYS A 322 -16.42 16.33 4.67
C LYS A 322 -16.12 15.55 5.94
N ILE A 323 -16.69 14.36 6.10
CA ILE A 323 -16.42 13.50 7.27
C ILE A 323 -15.00 12.99 7.17
N PHE A 324 -14.61 12.48 5.98
CA PHE A 324 -13.25 12.02 5.75
C PHE A 324 -12.22 13.12 5.98
N GLU A 325 -12.40 14.29 5.37
CA GLU A 325 -11.49 15.43 5.53
C GLU A 325 -11.33 15.81 7.00
N GLN A 326 -12.43 15.90 7.74
CA GLN A 326 -12.40 16.28 9.13
C GLN A 326 -11.68 15.25 10.01
N ILE A 327 -11.97 13.97 9.83
CA ILE A 327 -11.32 12.92 10.60
C ILE A 327 -9.84 12.84 10.25
N TYR A 328 -9.51 12.88 8.96
CA TYR A 328 -8.12 12.80 8.51
C TYR A 328 -7.28 13.98 9.02
N MET A 329 -7.82 15.20 9.04
CA MET A 329 -7.15 16.35 9.65
C MET A 329 -6.85 16.15 11.14
N GLN A 330 -7.75 15.51 11.88
CA GLN A 330 -7.50 15.17 13.28
C GLN A 330 -6.45 14.07 13.43
N GLU A 331 -6.44 13.08 12.53
CA GLU A 331 -5.40 12.05 12.51
C GLU A 331 -4.00 12.68 12.31
N LEU A 332 -3.89 13.64 11.41
CA LEU A 332 -2.65 14.40 11.21
C LEU A 332 -2.27 15.18 12.47
N ALA A 333 -3.23 15.81 13.15
CA ALA A 333 -2.95 16.52 14.40
C ALA A 333 -2.52 15.57 15.54
N VAL A 334 -3.04 14.36 15.62
CA VAL A 334 -2.55 13.31 16.54
C VAL A 334 -1.11 12.94 16.20
N CYS A 335 -0.81 12.75 14.93
CA CYS A 335 0.50 12.34 14.44
C CYS A 335 1.55 13.43 14.63
N ASP A 336 1.31 14.62 14.11
CA ASP A 336 2.32 15.70 14.01
C ASP A 336 2.39 16.56 15.27
N GLU A 337 1.25 16.85 15.90
CA GLU A 337 1.15 17.75 17.06
C GLU A 337 1.01 17.00 18.38
N GLY A 338 0.72 15.71 18.33
CA GLY A 338 0.48 14.86 19.51
C GLY A 338 -0.82 15.22 20.21
N MET A 339 -1.87 15.53 19.45
CA MET A 339 -3.21 15.73 19.98
C MET A 339 -3.64 14.47 20.76
N SER A 340 -4.20 14.68 21.95
CA SER A 340 -4.67 13.56 22.76
C SER A 340 -5.95 12.95 22.18
N MET A 341 -6.16 11.63 22.39
CA MET A 341 -7.40 10.95 21.99
C MET A 341 -8.64 11.50 22.71
N GLU A 342 -8.49 12.11 23.89
CA GLU A 342 -9.57 12.81 24.57
C GLU A 342 -10.00 14.06 23.78
N MET A 343 -9.05 14.85 23.30
CA MET A 343 -9.33 16.01 22.46
C MET A 343 -9.90 15.59 21.11
N TYR A 344 -9.36 14.53 20.52
CA TYR A 344 -9.88 13.92 19.28
C TYR A 344 -11.38 13.60 19.41
N ASN A 345 -11.77 12.83 20.45
CA ASN A 345 -13.16 12.47 20.67
C ASN A 345 -14.04 13.67 21.01
N LYS A 346 -13.54 14.65 21.74
CA LYS A 346 -14.26 15.88 22.01
C LYS A 346 -14.55 16.67 20.73
N ASN A 347 -13.57 16.75 19.83
CA ASN A 347 -13.74 17.42 18.54
C ASN A 347 -14.78 16.68 17.67
N ASN A 348 -14.74 15.33 17.64
CA ASN A 348 -15.74 14.54 16.94
C ASN A 348 -17.15 14.82 17.47
N ALA A 349 -17.33 14.80 18.78
CA ALA A 349 -18.62 15.05 19.40
C ALA A 349 -19.18 16.46 19.09
N MET A 350 -18.33 17.47 18.97
CA MET A 350 -18.73 18.85 18.62
C MET A 350 -19.39 18.95 17.23
N VAL A 351 -19.06 18.04 16.33
CA VAL A 351 -19.56 18.04 14.95
C VAL A 351 -20.52 16.88 14.67
N GLY A 352 -20.91 16.15 15.71
CA GLY A 352 -21.88 15.06 15.61
C GLY A 352 -21.32 13.75 15.07
N ILE A 353 -20.00 13.61 15.04
CA ILE A 353 -19.30 12.37 14.68
C ILE A 353 -19.12 11.52 15.94
N GLN A 354 -19.25 10.20 15.81
CA GLN A 354 -19.08 9.28 16.95
C GLN A 354 -17.66 9.32 17.54
N GLU A 355 -17.52 8.88 18.77
CA GLU A 355 -16.21 8.73 19.43
C GLU A 355 -15.48 7.50 18.92
N LEU A 356 -14.16 7.59 18.78
CA LEU A 356 -13.30 6.45 18.54
C LEU A 356 -13.14 5.65 19.87
N PRO A 357 -13.62 4.41 19.95
CA PRO A 357 -13.46 3.62 21.17
C PRO A 357 -12.03 3.16 21.36
N LYS A 358 -11.70 2.79 22.60
CA LYS A 358 -10.43 2.13 22.88
C LYS A 358 -10.53 0.64 22.54
N PRO A 359 -9.48 0.02 22.00
CA PRO A 359 -9.42 -1.43 21.81
C PRO A 359 -9.65 -2.16 23.14
N LYS A 360 -10.44 -3.23 23.14
CA LYS A 360 -10.70 -4.06 24.31
C LYS A 360 -10.21 -5.48 24.07
N GLY A 361 -9.43 -6.00 25.00
CA GLY A 361 -8.93 -7.38 24.93
C GLY A 361 -8.02 -7.65 23.71
N THR A 362 -7.62 -8.89 23.56
CA THR A 362 -6.85 -9.39 22.42
C THR A 362 -7.82 -9.95 21.38
N PRO A 363 -7.73 -9.57 20.10
CA PRO A 363 -8.62 -10.11 19.08
C PRO A 363 -8.30 -11.57 18.78
N THR A 364 -9.30 -12.30 18.33
CA THR A 364 -9.12 -13.63 17.71
C THR A 364 -8.71 -13.44 16.25
N VAL A 365 -7.53 -13.94 15.89
CA VAL A 365 -6.98 -13.81 14.54
C VAL A 365 -7.01 -15.16 13.84
N HIS A 366 -7.68 -15.21 12.68
CA HIS A 366 -7.76 -16.37 11.81
C HIS A 366 -6.89 -16.13 10.59
N ARG A 367 -5.74 -16.80 10.50
CA ARG A 367 -4.90 -16.77 9.30
C ARG A 367 -5.43 -17.78 8.30
N MET A 368 -6.05 -17.28 7.23
CA MET A 368 -6.67 -18.09 6.19
C MET A 368 -5.63 -18.55 5.15
N VAL A 369 -4.55 -17.80 4.98
CA VAL A 369 -3.46 -18.07 4.04
C VAL A 369 -2.12 -17.93 4.76
N GLN A 370 -1.23 -18.89 4.56
CA GLN A 370 0.12 -18.86 5.17
C GLN A 370 1.13 -18.07 4.32
N ARG A 371 0.99 -18.13 3.00
CA ARG A 371 1.82 -17.44 2.01
C ARG A 371 0.96 -17.04 0.82
N ASP A 372 1.31 -15.91 0.18
CA ASP A 372 0.63 -15.47 -1.04
C ASP A 372 0.81 -16.44 -2.20
N ILE A 373 1.98 -17.06 -2.28
CA ILE A 373 2.31 -18.08 -3.26
C ILE A 373 2.62 -19.37 -2.50
N PRO A 374 1.64 -20.28 -2.35
CA PRO A 374 1.81 -21.51 -1.55
C PRO A 374 2.75 -22.51 -2.19
N ASP A 375 2.77 -22.59 -3.53
CA ASP A 375 3.63 -23.48 -4.32
C ASP A 375 4.59 -22.66 -5.18
N LEU A 376 5.88 -22.74 -4.85
CA LEU A 376 6.94 -22.05 -5.58
C LEU A 376 7.44 -22.85 -6.80
N GLY A 377 6.88 -24.05 -7.03
CA GLY A 377 7.32 -24.97 -8.09
C GLY A 377 8.74 -25.50 -7.87
N GLU A 378 9.20 -26.32 -8.82
CA GLU A 378 10.52 -26.98 -8.75
C GLU A 378 11.71 -26.00 -8.75
N ARG A 379 11.53 -24.81 -9.32
CA ARG A 379 12.61 -23.81 -9.42
C ARG A 379 12.75 -22.95 -8.18
N GLY A 380 11.80 -23.05 -7.24
CA GLY A 380 11.77 -22.21 -6.06
C GLY A 380 11.50 -20.73 -6.38
N MET A 381 11.86 -19.84 -5.46
CA MET A 381 11.68 -18.42 -5.59
C MET A 381 13.02 -17.72 -5.89
N TYR A 382 13.04 -16.94 -6.95
CA TYR A 382 14.16 -16.04 -7.24
C TYR A 382 13.84 -14.66 -6.73
N ILE A 383 14.63 -14.16 -5.78
CA ILE A 383 14.49 -12.80 -5.28
C ILE A 383 15.42 -11.93 -6.10
N LEU A 384 14.84 -11.03 -6.84
CA LEU A 384 15.58 -9.98 -7.50
C LEU A 384 15.96 -8.94 -6.44
N HIS A 385 17.22 -8.94 -6.02
CA HIS A 385 17.72 -7.97 -5.04
C HIS A 385 17.75 -6.53 -5.58
N ASP A 386 17.77 -6.38 -6.90
CA ASP A 386 17.61 -5.11 -7.58
C ASP A 386 16.48 -5.22 -8.62
N ILE A 387 15.32 -4.67 -8.28
CA ILE A 387 14.23 -4.46 -9.25
C ILE A 387 14.55 -3.19 -10.10
N GLY A 388 15.81 -2.92 -10.29
CA GLY A 388 16.28 -1.79 -11.06
C GLY A 388 16.43 -2.18 -12.51
N THR A 389 15.35 -2.07 -13.28
CA THR A 389 15.52 -1.91 -14.72
C THR A 389 16.30 -0.63 -14.98
N GLU A 390 17.26 -0.68 -15.85
CA GLU A 390 17.97 0.51 -16.30
C GLU A 390 17.38 0.96 -17.62
N LEU A 391 17.13 2.26 -17.74
CA LEU A 391 16.88 2.87 -19.04
C LEU A 391 18.22 3.30 -19.60
N ARG A 392 18.53 2.84 -20.80
CA ARG A 392 19.79 3.16 -21.48
C ARG A 392 19.56 3.78 -22.85
N GLY A 393 20.45 4.65 -23.26
CA GLY A 393 20.40 5.23 -24.58
C GLY A 393 21.47 6.26 -24.87
N TYR A 394 21.59 6.60 -26.14
CA TYR A 394 22.48 7.64 -26.63
C TYR A 394 21.65 8.81 -27.14
N MET A 395 22.15 10.03 -26.94
CA MET A 395 21.52 11.25 -27.46
C MET A 395 22.38 11.83 -28.55
N ASP A 396 21.86 11.91 -29.76
CA ASP A 396 22.57 12.51 -30.88
C ASP A 396 22.96 13.96 -30.56
N GLY A 397 24.25 14.28 -30.73
CA GLY A 397 24.79 15.58 -30.37
C GLY A 397 25.11 15.78 -28.88
N CYS A 398 25.05 14.74 -28.09
CA CYS A 398 25.51 14.78 -26.69
C CYS A 398 27.04 15.04 -26.63
N ILE A 399 27.42 16.01 -25.81
CA ILE A 399 28.84 16.42 -25.64
C ILE A 399 29.47 15.88 -24.39
N GLY A 400 28.79 14.98 -23.66
CA GLY A 400 29.30 14.36 -22.41
C GLY A 400 29.52 15.33 -21.26
N CYS A 401 28.85 16.47 -21.23
CA CYS A 401 29.07 17.49 -20.20
C CYS A 401 28.57 17.12 -18.79
N LYS A 402 27.89 16.00 -18.63
CA LYS A 402 27.36 15.45 -17.37
C LYS A 402 26.41 16.38 -16.60
N LYS A 403 25.90 17.46 -17.22
CA LYS A 403 25.01 18.37 -16.52
C LYS A 403 23.68 17.72 -16.13
N CYS A 404 23.14 16.85 -16.96
CA CYS A 404 21.96 16.04 -16.65
C CYS A 404 22.17 15.10 -15.44
N GLU A 405 23.38 14.57 -15.28
CA GLU A 405 23.77 13.76 -14.10
C GLU A 405 23.86 14.63 -12.83
N GLN A 406 24.52 15.78 -12.93
CA GLN A 406 24.70 16.72 -11.80
C GLN A 406 23.38 17.30 -11.28
N GLU A 407 22.44 17.56 -12.18
CA GLU A 407 21.13 18.16 -11.84
C GLU A 407 20.06 17.11 -11.45
N CYS A 408 20.42 15.81 -11.42
CA CYS A 408 19.51 14.78 -10.97
C CYS A 408 19.47 14.74 -9.44
N PRO A 409 18.36 15.15 -8.79
CA PRO A 409 18.30 15.24 -7.33
C PRO A 409 18.36 13.86 -6.67
N GLU A 410 17.88 12.83 -7.37
CA GLU A 410 17.83 11.46 -6.88
C GLU A 410 19.09 10.65 -7.24
N HIS A 411 20.08 11.27 -7.88
CA HIS A 411 21.29 10.60 -8.36
C HIS A 411 21.01 9.34 -9.19
N ALA A 412 19.85 9.32 -9.86
CA ALA A 412 19.38 8.19 -10.65
C ALA A 412 20.03 8.07 -12.02
N LEU A 413 20.69 9.14 -12.51
CA LEU A 413 21.24 9.23 -13.87
C LEU A 413 22.76 9.29 -13.82
N THR A 414 23.39 8.51 -14.70
CA THR A 414 24.84 8.51 -14.92
C THR A 414 25.13 8.62 -16.41
N VAL A 415 26.12 9.42 -16.78
CA VAL A 415 26.67 9.47 -18.14
C VAL A 415 27.93 8.61 -18.17
N ALA A 416 27.81 7.42 -18.75
CA ALA A 416 28.86 6.42 -18.87
C ALA A 416 29.82 6.74 -20.05
N ASP A 417 30.83 5.88 -20.23
CA ASP A 417 31.78 6.00 -21.33
C ASP A 417 31.08 5.98 -22.69
N GLY A 418 31.58 6.78 -23.65
CA GLY A 418 30.96 6.92 -24.95
C GLY A 418 29.68 7.76 -24.98
N ASN A 419 29.38 8.48 -23.89
CA ASN A 419 28.17 9.29 -23.71
C ASN A 419 26.87 8.48 -23.65
N GLU A 420 26.94 7.21 -23.24
CA GLU A 420 25.76 6.43 -22.93
C GLU A 420 25.10 7.00 -21.66
N ILE A 421 23.81 7.22 -21.74
CA ILE A 421 23.01 7.66 -20.61
C ILE A 421 22.38 6.42 -19.98
N VAL A 422 22.63 6.24 -18.67
CA VAL A 422 22.07 5.16 -17.87
C VAL A 422 21.23 5.77 -16.76
N VAL A 423 19.97 5.38 -16.70
CA VAL A 423 19.03 5.83 -15.65
C VAL A 423 18.54 4.63 -14.86
N LYS A 424 18.81 4.62 -13.55
CA LYS A 424 18.29 3.61 -12.62
C LYS A 424 16.83 3.96 -12.30
N THR A 425 15.90 3.17 -12.83
CA THR A 425 14.46 3.45 -12.68
C THR A 425 13.98 3.43 -11.22
N LYS A 426 14.64 2.65 -10.37
CA LYS A 426 14.37 2.59 -8.92
C LYS A 426 14.43 3.96 -8.23
N ASN A 427 15.35 4.82 -8.68
CA ASN A 427 15.57 6.13 -8.05
C ASN A 427 15.00 7.27 -8.89
N CYS A 428 14.60 7.02 -10.13
CA CYS A 428 14.16 8.05 -11.06
C CYS A 428 12.67 8.35 -10.91
N LEU A 429 12.32 9.62 -10.73
CA LEU A 429 10.93 10.09 -10.71
C LEU A 429 10.23 10.07 -12.08
N GLY A 430 10.93 9.58 -13.10
CA GLY A 430 10.40 9.44 -14.45
C GLY A 430 9.93 10.75 -15.06
N THR A 431 8.81 10.68 -15.76
CA THR A 431 8.19 11.82 -16.44
C THR A 431 7.63 12.90 -15.51
N ALA A 432 7.56 12.64 -14.21
CA ALA A 432 7.14 13.64 -13.23
C ALA A 432 8.23 14.69 -12.95
N CYS A 433 9.51 14.42 -13.30
CA CYS A 433 10.63 15.28 -12.97
C CYS A 433 11.21 16.03 -14.18
N TYR A 434 11.64 15.33 -15.22
CA TYR A 434 12.28 15.87 -16.45
C TYR A 434 13.49 16.82 -16.24
N ARG A 435 14.05 16.97 -15.05
CA ARG A 435 15.18 17.88 -14.77
C ARG A 435 16.38 17.65 -15.68
N CYS A 436 16.71 16.37 -15.91
CA CYS A 436 17.79 15.98 -16.82
C CYS A 436 17.59 16.51 -18.26
N GLN A 437 16.35 16.50 -18.73
CA GLN A 437 15.99 17.02 -20.05
C GLN A 437 16.07 18.54 -20.10
N PHE A 438 15.54 19.23 -19.10
CA PHE A 438 15.56 20.70 -19.03
C PHE A 438 16.96 21.26 -18.78
N SER A 439 17.81 20.55 -18.06
CA SER A 439 19.19 20.99 -17.75
C SER A 439 20.16 20.81 -18.93
N CYS A 440 19.77 20.08 -19.97
CA CYS A 440 20.66 19.81 -21.10
C CYS A 440 20.99 21.10 -21.89
N PRO A 441 22.26 21.56 -21.89
CA PRO A 441 22.64 22.82 -22.56
C PRO A 441 22.52 22.77 -24.08
N LYS A 442 22.61 21.57 -24.65
CA LYS A 442 22.42 21.33 -26.08
C LYS A 442 20.98 21.01 -26.47
N LYS A 443 20.09 20.84 -25.49
CA LYS A 443 18.68 20.46 -25.67
C LYS A 443 18.47 19.17 -26.49
N VAL A 444 19.46 18.28 -26.47
CA VAL A 444 19.43 16.99 -27.18
C VAL A 444 18.90 15.86 -26.33
N TYR A 445 18.93 16.00 -25.01
CA TYR A 445 18.41 14.99 -24.11
C TYR A 445 16.90 14.87 -24.27
N LYS A 446 16.41 13.65 -24.52
CA LYS A 446 15.01 13.30 -24.54
C LYS A 446 14.82 12.00 -23.76
N TYR A 447 14.04 12.06 -22.70
CA TYR A 447 13.79 10.90 -21.82
C TYR A 447 13.18 9.72 -22.59
N ASP A 448 12.28 10.02 -23.52
CA ASP A 448 11.57 9.03 -24.35
C ASP A 448 12.47 8.26 -25.34
N ASN A 449 13.70 8.72 -25.55
CA ASN A 449 14.68 8.02 -26.39
C ASN A 449 15.44 6.92 -25.61
N LEU A 450 15.27 6.86 -24.32
CA LEU A 450 15.86 5.80 -23.51
C LEU A 450 15.07 4.50 -23.66
N LYS A 451 15.79 3.38 -23.69
CA LYS A 451 15.19 2.05 -23.81
C LYS A 451 15.42 1.25 -22.54
N LEU A 452 14.43 0.45 -22.18
CA LEU A 452 14.52 -0.46 -21.06
C LEU A 452 15.56 -1.54 -21.37
N THR A 453 16.49 -1.75 -20.44
CA THR A 453 17.43 -2.87 -20.44
C THR A 453 17.26 -3.65 -19.15
N PHE A 454 17.16 -4.96 -19.29
CA PHE A 454 17.00 -5.91 -18.21
C PHE A 454 18.34 -6.48 -17.78
#